data_04893333984ec7bcd5acd39fea0187a7
#
_entry.id   04893333984ec7bcd5acd39fea0187a7
#
_cell.length_a   1.000
_cell.length_b   1.000
_cell.length_c   1.000
_cell.angle_alpha   90.00
_cell.angle_beta   90.00
_cell.angle_gamma   90.00
#
_symmetry.space_group_name_H-M   'P 1'
#
loop_
_entity.id
_entity.type
_entity.pdbx_description
1 polymer ?
#
loop_
_entity_poly.entity_id
_entity_poly.type
_entity_poly.pdbx_seq_one_letter_code
_entity_poly.pdbx_strand_id
1 'polypeptide(L)'
;MRAKRKRTARQSRQAGKPKSQTIFVHLDDYLPYLINRVGNILVQLFSRDLAPFRLSVPMWRVIAVLVEKGEQRLIDLSIMTSIDASTLSRLTEAMQRKQLVARQRSPHSKREVVVSIAPRGVELVSVLGPIARAYEKEMTAGLAASDLAGTRRALRGMFDRLAKLRARAAREMTEARRQKPLFGRTGKLSGSMRWGDEDEAIDP
;
A
#
# COMPACT_ATOMS: atom_id res chain seq x y z
N MET A 1 -7.31 51.21 69.30
CA MET A 1 -6.17 50.90 68.46
C MET A 1 -6.36 49.54 67.80
N ARG A 2 -6.66 49.53 66.51
CA ARG A 2 -6.97 48.27 65.73
C ARG A 2 -5.82 47.94 64.82
N ALA A 3 -5.19 46.76 65.04
CA ALA A 3 -4.12 46.20 64.19
C ALA A 3 -4.72 45.64 62.94
N LYS A 4 -4.29 46.10 61.76
CA LYS A 4 -4.62 45.54 60.43
C LYS A 4 -3.75 44.31 60.16
N ARG A 5 -4.35 43.12 60.11
CA ARG A 5 -3.74 41.91 59.61
C ARG A 5 -3.67 41.99 58.07
N LYS A 6 -2.45 42.00 57.55
CA LYS A 6 -2.18 41.77 56.09
C LYS A 6 -2.38 40.31 55.76
N ARG A 7 -3.37 39.97 54.94
CA ARG A 7 -3.53 38.68 54.27
C ARG A 7 -2.68 38.68 53.01
N THR A 8 -1.57 37.97 53.05
CA THR A 8 -0.78 37.63 51.85
C THR A 8 -1.54 36.58 51.04
N ALA A 9 -2.05 36.99 49.91
CA ALA A 9 -2.66 36.09 48.94
C ALA A 9 -1.57 35.24 48.24
N ARG A 10 -1.61 33.95 48.51
CA ARG A 10 -0.77 32.93 47.85
C ARG A 10 -1.34 32.69 46.43
N GLN A 11 -0.79 33.39 45.45
CA GLN A 11 -1.08 33.09 44.05
C GLN A 11 -0.51 31.69 43.70
N SER A 12 -1.37 30.70 43.67
CA SER A 12 -1.08 29.40 43.08
C SER A 12 -0.90 29.56 41.58
N ARG A 13 0.36 29.48 41.13
CA ARG A 13 0.69 29.28 39.71
C ARG A 13 0.06 27.96 39.24
N GLN A 14 -1.06 28.04 38.55
CA GLN A 14 -1.53 26.95 37.73
C GLN A 14 -0.55 26.81 36.57
N ALA A 15 0.32 25.82 36.66
CA ALA A 15 1.11 25.34 35.53
C ALA A 15 0.13 24.86 34.46
N GLY A 16 0.02 25.62 33.39
CA GLY A 16 -0.76 25.26 32.24
C GLY A 16 -0.26 23.93 31.71
N LYS A 17 -1.12 22.91 31.72
CA LYS A 17 -0.88 21.65 31.01
C LYS A 17 -0.52 22.00 29.57
N PRO A 18 0.53 21.37 28.96
CA PRO A 18 0.82 21.60 27.57
C PRO A 18 -0.45 21.20 26.78
N LYS A 19 -0.96 22.13 26.00
CA LYS A 19 -2.04 21.86 25.05
C LYS A 19 -1.45 20.84 24.07
N SER A 20 -1.78 19.58 24.27
CA SER A 20 -1.61 18.55 23.26
C SER A 20 -2.27 19.08 21.98
N GLN A 21 -1.46 19.48 21.02
CA GLN A 21 -1.95 19.79 19.68
C GLN A 21 -2.42 18.46 19.10
N THR A 22 -3.63 18.08 19.45
CA THR A 22 -4.34 17.03 18.75
C THR A 22 -4.49 17.52 17.32
N ILE A 23 -3.70 16.96 16.41
CA ILE A 23 -3.86 17.16 14.97
C ILE A 23 -5.20 16.53 14.62
N PHE A 24 -6.28 17.28 14.80
CA PHE A 24 -7.60 16.86 14.36
C PHE A 24 -7.65 17.08 12.84
N VAL A 25 -7.34 16.02 12.10
CA VAL A 25 -7.66 15.97 10.68
C VAL A 25 -9.16 15.69 10.60
N HIS A 26 -9.94 16.62 10.06
CA HIS A 26 -11.33 16.35 9.70
C HIS A 26 -11.32 15.28 8.60
N LEU A 27 -11.76 14.08 8.95
CA LEU A 27 -11.66 12.92 8.03
C LEU A 27 -12.45 13.12 6.74
N ASP A 28 -13.55 13.88 6.81
CA ASP A 28 -14.39 14.16 5.64
C ASP A 28 -13.70 15.10 4.63
N ASP A 29 -12.68 15.87 5.07
CA ASP A 29 -11.88 16.74 4.21
C ASP A 29 -10.49 16.15 3.92
N TYR A 30 -10.15 15.02 4.54
CA TYR A 30 -8.85 14.39 4.39
C TYR A 30 -8.80 13.47 3.17
N LEU A 31 -8.27 13.98 2.08
CA LEU A 31 -8.25 13.32 0.78
C LEU A 31 -7.71 11.87 0.78
N PRO A 32 -6.59 11.52 1.49
CA PRO A 32 -6.15 10.13 1.56
C PRO A 32 -7.17 9.19 2.19
N TYR A 33 -7.93 9.66 3.18
CA TYR A 33 -9.00 8.89 3.81
C TYR A 33 -10.16 8.66 2.85
N LEU A 34 -10.59 9.70 2.14
CA LEU A 34 -11.68 9.61 1.16
C LEU A 34 -11.33 8.65 0.02
N ILE A 35 -10.12 8.77 -0.54
CA ILE A 35 -9.63 7.87 -1.61
C ILE A 35 -9.63 6.42 -1.11
N ASN A 36 -9.14 6.18 0.12
CA ASN A 36 -9.06 4.85 0.69
C ASN A 36 -10.47 4.25 0.91
N ARG A 37 -11.41 5.03 1.44
CA ARG A 37 -12.80 4.58 1.63
C ARG A 37 -13.45 4.16 0.33
N VAL A 38 -13.39 5.01 -0.69
CA VAL A 38 -13.94 4.71 -2.02
C VAL A 38 -13.29 3.46 -2.61
N GLY A 39 -11.96 3.38 -2.56
CA GLY A 39 -11.22 2.22 -3.06
C GLY A 39 -11.58 0.92 -2.35
N ASN A 40 -11.72 0.95 -1.02
CA ASN A 40 -12.05 -0.25 -0.24
C ASN A 40 -13.46 -0.76 -0.55
N ILE A 41 -14.45 0.12 -0.64
CA ILE A 41 -15.82 -0.27 -1.00
C ILE A 41 -15.85 -0.88 -2.41
N LEU A 42 -15.19 -0.22 -3.37
CA LEU A 42 -15.10 -0.73 -4.74
C LEU A 42 -14.44 -2.12 -4.80
N VAL A 43 -13.36 -2.32 -4.05
CA VAL A 43 -12.68 -3.62 -3.95
C VAL A 43 -13.61 -4.69 -3.35
N GLN A 44 -14.35 -4.37 -2.29
CA GLN A 44 -15.29 -5.31 -1.66
C GLN A 44 -16.40 -5.73 -2.62
N LEU A 45 -17.03 -4.77 -3.29
CA LEU A 45 -18.10 -5.03 -4.23
C LEU A 45 -17.62 -5.86 -5.41
N PHE A 46 -16.55 -5.42 -6.07
CA PHE A 46 -16.05 -6.09 -7.25
C PHE A 46 -15.44 -7.48 -6.95
N SER A 47 -14.93 -7.70 -5.74
CA SER A 47 -14.46 -9.03 -5.33
C SER A 47 -15.54 -10.09 -5.35
N ARG A 48 -16.82 -9.72 -5.11
CA ARG A 48 -17.96 -10.64 -5.18
C ARG A 48 -18.18 -11.13 -6.61
N ASP A 49 -18.07 -10.24 -7.59
CA ASP A 49 -18.25 -10.59 -9.01
C ASP A 49 -17.05 -11.35 -9.57
N LEU A 50 -15.85 -11.16 -9.00
CA LEU A 50 -14.64 -11.89 -9.36
C LEU A 50 -14.60 -13.31 -8.77
N ALA A 51 -15.27 -13.54 -7.64
CA ALA A 51 -15.22 -14.81 -6.91
C ALA A 51 -15.63 -16.04 -7.73
N PRO A 52 -16.71 -16.01 -8.55
CA PRO A 52 -17.12 -17.16 -9.40
C PRO A 52 -16.00 -17.56 -10.39
N PHE A 53 -15.19 -16.61 -10.82
CA PHE A 53 -14.07 -16.83 -11.75
C PHE A 53 -12.76 -17.19 -11.03
N ARG A 54 -12.79 -17.31 -9.68
CA ARG A 54 -11.60 -17.53 -8.84
C ARG A 54 -10.51 -16.49 -9.08
N LEU A 55 -10.92 -15.25 -9.31
CA LEU A 55 -10.04 -14.09 -9.48
C LEU A 55 -10.02 -13.24 -8.22
N SER A 56 -8.90 -12.56 -8.02
CA SER A 56 -8.76 -11.47 -7.05
C SER A 56 -8.64 -10.12 -7.76
N VAL A 57 -8.94 -9.02 -7.06
CA VAL A 57 -8.77 -7.67 -7.62
C VAL A 57 -7.35 -7.40 -8.13
N PRO A 58 -6.27 -7.84 -7.45
CA PRO A 58 -4.91 -7.76 -8.02
C PRO A 58 -4.74 -8.51 -9.35
N MET A 59 -5.35 -9.70 -9.51
CA MET A 59 -5.31 -10.43 -10.80
C MET A 59 -6.05 -9.66 -11.89
N TRP A 60 -7.21 -9.10 -11.58
CA TRP A 60 -7.95 -8.25 -12.50
C TRP A 60 -7.14 -7.03 -12.96
N ARG A 61 -6.46 -6.33 -12.02
CA ARG A 61 -5.58 -5.19 -12.37
C ARG A 61 -4.50 -5.58 -13.37
N VAL A 62 -3.88 -6.75 -13.19
CA VAL A 62 -2.88 -7.27 -14.13
C VAL A 62 -3.50 -7.51 -15.49
N ILE A 63 -4.64 -8.19 -15.55
CA ILE A 63 -5.37 -8.46 -16.80
C ILE A 63 -5.72 -7.14 -17.52
N ALA A 64 -6.29 -6.17 -16.79
CA ALA A 64 -6.69 -4.89 -17.35
C ALA A 64 -5.51 -4.12 -17.97
N VAL A 65 -4.35 -4.10 -17.30
CA VAL A 65 -3.13 -3.47 -17.83
C VAL A 65 -2.64 -4.18 -19.08
N LEU A 66 -2.59 -5.52 -19.07
CA LEU A 66 -2.10 -6.29 -20.21
C LEU A 66 -3.02 -6.18 -21.43
N VAL A 67 -4.32 -6.06 -21.24
CA VAL A 67 -5.27 -5.84 -22.34
C VAL A 67 -5.12 -4.44 -22.93
N GLU A 68 -4.90 -3.42 -22.11
CA GLU A 68 -4.78 -2.04 -22.57
C GLU A 68 -3.40 -1.73 -23.18
N LYS A 69 -2.33 -2.22 -22.56
CA LYS A 69 -0.95 -1.86 -22.87
C LYS A 69 -0.16 -2.93 -23.63
N GLY A 70 -0.76 -4.11 -23.85
CA GLY A 70 -0.05 -5.26 -24.38
C GLY A 70 0.89 -5.90 -23.37
N GLU A 71 1.85 -6.68 -23.87
CA GLU A 71 2.86 -7.34 -23.05
C GLU A 71 3.73 -6.32 -22.28
N GLN A 72 4.07 -6.67 -21.03
CA GLN A 72 4.82 -5.79 -20.14
C GLN A 72 5.93 -6.55 -19.43
N ARG A 73 7.05 -5.88 -19.17
CA ARG A 73 8.04 -6.40 -18.24
C ARG A 73 7.45 -6.43 -16.83
N LEU A 74 7.81 -7.44 -16.06
CA LEU A 74 7.29 -7.61 -14.69
C LEU A 74 7.51 -6.36 -13.82
N ILE A 75 8.65 -5.66 -14.02
CA ILE A 75 8.96 -4.43 -13.26
C ILE A 75 8.02 -3.29 -13.64
N ASP A 76 7.71 -3.10 -14.92
CA ASP A 76 6.82 -2.05 -15.40
C ASP A 76 5.38 -2.35 -14.96
N LEU A 77 4.97 -3.60 -15.05
CA LEU A 77 3.68 -4.09 -14.58
C LEU A 77 3.50 -3.86 -13.07
N SER A 78 4.58 -4.01 -12.27
CA SER A 78 4.60 -3.71 -10.84
C SER A 78 4.30 -2.23 -10.57
N ILE A 79 4.87 -1.33 -11.36
CA ILE A 79 4.63 0.10 -11.25
C ILE A 79 3.18 0.43 -11.63
N MET A 80 2.71 -0.07 -12.77
CA MET A 80 1.36 0.21 -13.29
C MET A 80 0.25 -0.33 -12.38
N THR A 81 0.46 -1.50 -11.79
CA THR A 81 -0.54 -2.12 -10.89
C THR A 81 -0.42 -1.69 -9.44
N SER A 82 0.67 -0.99 -9.07
CA SER A 82 1.02 -0.66 -7.68
C SER A 82 1.16 -1.89 -6.79
N ILE A 83 1.56 -3.04 -7.36
CA ILE A 83 1.84 -4.29 -6.66
C ILE A 83 3.35 -4.47 -6.57
N ASP A 84 3.87 -4.82 -5.39
CA ASP A 84 5.31 -5.07 -5.23
C ASP A 84 5.80 -6.20 -6.15
N ALA A 85 6.99 -6.04 -6.73
CA ALA A 85 7.54 -6.95 -7.72
C ALA A 85 7.59 -8.41 -7.25
N SER A 86 7.92 -8.67 -5.98
CA SER A 86 7.94 -10.01 -5.39
C SER A 86 6.53 -10.64 -5.30
N THR A 87 5.55 -9.85 -4.88
CA THR A 87 4.14 -10.25 -4.82
C THR A 87 3.59 -10.46 -6.23
N LEU A 88 3.91 -9.55 -7.16
CA LEU A 88 3.49 -9.64 -8.55
C LEU A 88 4.07 -10.88 -9.26
N SER A 89 5.33 -11.23 -8.98
CA SER A 89 5.93 -12.44 -9.53
C SER A 89 5.13 -13.69 -9.15
N ARG A 90 4.84 -13.87 -7.85
CA ARG A 90 4.03 -14.99 -7.37
C ARG A 90 2.60 -14.95 -7.93
N LEU A 91 2.02 -13.75 -8.03
CA LEU A 91 0.68 -13.57 -8.59
C LEU A 91 0.63 -13.98 -10.05
N THR A 92 1.56 -13.51 -10.88
CA THR A 92 1.61 -13.87 -12.31
C THR A 92 1.95 -15.34 -12.54
N GLU A 93 2.73 -15.99 -11.65
CA GLU A 93 2.91 -17.45 -11.67
C GLU A 93 1.61 -18.20 -11.41
N ALA A 94 0.84 -17.77 -10.42
CA ALA A 94 -0.49 -18.33 -10.16
C ALA A 94 -1.46 -18.10 -11.32
N MET A 95 -1.39 -16.94 -11.97
CA MET A 95 -2.19 -16.61 -13.16
C MET A 95 -1.78 -17.45 -14.38
N GLN A 96 -0.49 -17.73 -14.56
CA GLN A 96 0.00 -18.61 -15.62
C GLN A 96 -0.52 -20.03 -15.43
N ARG A 97 -0.51 -20.58 -14.22
CA ARG A 97 -1.11 -21.91 -13.93
C ARG A 97 -2.61 -21.95 -14.23
N LYS A 98 -3.29 -20.81 -14.17
CA LYS A 98 -4.71 -20.67 -14.55
C LYS A 98 -4.90 -20.35 -16.06
N GLN A 99 -3.83 -20.31 -16.83
CA GLN A 99 -3.84 -19.95 -18.25
C GLN A 99 -4.40 -18.55 -18.56
N LEU A 100 -4.27 -17.62 -17.63
CA LEU A 100 -4.74 -16.24 -17.77
C LEU A 100 -3.69 -15.35 -18.42
N VAL A 101 -2.41 -15.67 -18.19
CA VAL A 101 -1.26 -14.94 -18.73
C VAL A 101 -0.19 -15.95 -19.17
N ALA A 102 0.66 -15.53 -20.10
CA ALA A 102 1.91 -16.20 -20.42
C ALA A 102 3.08 -15.39 -19.81
N ARG A 103 4.13 -16.11 -19.39
CA ARG A 103 5.36 -15.51 -18.84
C ARG A 103 6.53 -16.07 -19.64
N GLN A 104 7.36 -15.18 -20.16
CA GLN A 104 8.53 -15.54 -20.93
C GLN A 104 9.75 -14.78 -20.40
N ARG A 105 10.94 -15.36 -20.55
CA ARG A 105 12.16 -14.61 -20.30
C ARG A 105 12.41 -13.68 -21.47
N SER A 106 12.83 -12.45 -21.16
CA SER A 106 13.19 -11.50 -22.20
C SER A 106 14.33 -12.03 -23.07
N PRO A 107 14.25 -11.93 -24.40
CA PRO A 107 15.36 -12.31 -25.27
C PRO A 107 16.60 -11.43 -25.05
N HIS A 108 16.42 -10.24 -24.51
CA HIS A 108 17.50 -9.28 -24.26
C HIS A 108 18.13 -9.40 -22.86
N SER A 109 17.48 -10.09 -21.93
CA SER A 109 17.97 -10.25 -20.55
C SER A 109 17.45 -11.52 -19.90
N LYS A 110 18.33 -12.42 -19.52
CA LYS A 110 17.97 -13.67 -18.80
C LYS A 110 17.30 -13.41 -17.43
N ARG A 111 17.41 -12.17 -16.90
CA ARG A 111 16.85 -11.78 -15.59
C ARG A 111 15.49 -11.12 -15.71
N GLU A 112 15.11 -10.66 -16.89
CA GLU A 112 13.83 -10.01 -17.12
C GLU A 112 12.74 -11.02 -17.51
N VAL A 113 11.58 -10.87 -16.88
CA VAL A 113 10.37 -11.63 -17.21
C VAL A 113 9.39 -10.67 -17.89
N VAL A 114 8.91 -11.06 -19.03
CA VAL A 114 7.83 -10.42 -19.79
C VAL A 114 6.54 -11.20 -19.58
N VAL A 115 5.46 -10.50 -19.36
CA VAL A 115 4.12 -11.05 -19.11
C VAL A 115 3.19 -10.57 -20.20
N SER A 116 2.49 -11.49 -20.85
CA SER A 116 1.46 -11.21 -21.86
C SER A 116 0.12 -11.83 -21.46
N ILE A 117 -0.97 -11.31 -22.00
CA ILE A 117 -2.30 -11.87 -21.79
C ILE A 117 -2.45 -13.17 -22.58
N ALA A 118 -3.06 -14.18 -21.98
CA ALA A 118 -3.42 -15.43 -22.66
C ALA A 118 -4.88 -15.38 -23.16
N PRO A 119 -5.28 -16.21 -24.13
CA PRO A 119 -6.64 -16.20 -24.68
C PRO A 119 -7.74 -16.24 -23.62
N ARG A 120 -7.61 -17.13 -22.63
CA ARG A 120 -8.55 -17.22 -21.50
C ARG A 120 -8.63 -15.91 -20.67
N GLY A 121 -7.52 -15.17 -20.57
CA GLY A 121 -7.50 -13.86 -19.93
C GLY A 121 -8.32 -12.84 -20.72
N VAL A 122 -8.23 -12.88 -22.05
CA VAL A 122 -9.03 -12.02 -22.95
C VAL A 122 -10.52 -12.33 -22.83
N GLU A 123 -10.89 -13.63 -22.81
CA GLU A 123 -12.28 -14.06 -22.63
C GLU A 123 -12.87 -13.51 -21.32
N LEU A 124 -12.12 -13.54 -20.24
CA LEU A 124 -12.56 -12.98 -18.95
C LEU A 124 -12.82 -11.48 -19.02
N VAL A 125 -12.07 -10.74 -19.83
CA VAL A 125 -12.30 -9.29 -19.98
C VAL A 125 -13.61 -9.02 -20.70
N SER A 126 -14.05 -9.85 -21.64
CA SER A 126 -15.33 -9.69 -22.31
C SER A 126 -16.51 -9.80 -21.33
N VAL A 127 -16.39 -10.64 -20.31
CA VAL A 127 -17.41 -10.86 -19.28
C VAL A 127 -17.32 -9.82 -18.15
N LEU A 128 -16.11 -9.61 -17.62
CA LEU A 128 -15.91 -8.76 -16.43
C LEU A 128 -15.78 -7.28 -16.76
N GLY A 129 -15.39 -6.93 -17.97
CA GLY A 129 -15.27 -5.54 -18.42
C GLY A 129 -16.56 -4.74 -18.32
N PRO A 130 -17.71 -5.27 -18.78
CA PRO A 130 -19.01 -4.61 -18.58
C PRO A 130 -19.34 -4.38 -17.11
N ILE A 131 -19.04 -5.34 -16.23
CA ILE A 131 -19.27 -5.23 -14.77
C ILE A 131 -18.40 -4.11 -14.19
N ALA A 132 -17.11 -4.08 -14.54
CA ALA A 132 -16.20 -3.02 -14.10
C ALA A 132 -16.67 -1.62 -14.56
N ARG A 133 -17.16 -1.49 -15.80
CA ARG A 133 -17.74 -0.24 -16.32
C ARG A 133 -19.03 0.15 -15.61
N ALA A 134 -19.86 -0.84 -15.22
CA ALA A 134 -21.07 -0.56 -14.46
C ALA A 134 -20.75 0.05 -13.10
N TYR A 135 -19.73 -0.45 -12.39
CA TYR A 135 -19.26 0.17 -11.15
C TYR A 135 -18.73 1.58 -11.37
N GLU A 136 -17.97 1.85 -12.43
CA GLU A 136 -17.52 3.20 -12.76
C GLU A 136 -18.70 4.14 -13.00
N LYS A 137 -19.68 3.70 -13.79
CA LYS A 137 -20.90 4.47 -14.09
C LYS A 137 -21.67 4.81 -12.82
N GLU A 138 -21.88 3.81 -11.96
CA GLU A 138 -22.61 4.00 -10.70
C GLU A 138 -21.85 4.94 -9.74
N MET A 139 -20.55 4.73 -9.59
CA MET A 139 -19.69 5.55 -8.73
C MET A 139 -19.63 7.02 -9.18
N THR A 140 -19.79 7.28 -10.48
CA THR A 140 -19.69 8.63 -11.05
C THR A 140 -21.07 9.24 -11.38
N ALA A 141 -22.16 8.55 -11.04
CA ALA A 141 -23.50 9.05 -11.28
C ALA A 141 -23.73 10.40 -10.59
N GLY A 142 -24.30 11.35 -11.33
CA GLY A 142 -24.55 12.71 -10.83
C GLY A 142 -23.37 13.67 -10.89
N LEU A 143 -22.17 13.22 -11.25
CA LEU A 143 -21.04 14.12 -11.46
C LEU A 143 -21.13 14.78 -12.84
N ALA A 144 -20.82 16.10 -12.89
CA ALA A 144 -20.66 16.78 -14.17
C ALA A 144 -19.43 16.23 -14.92
N ALA A 145 -19.46 16.22 -16.25
CA ALA A 145 -18.36 15.72 -17.08
C ALA A 145 -17.03 16.48 -16.82
N SER A 146 -17.12 17.77 -16.52
CA SER A 146 -15.96 18.61 -16.14
C SER A 146 -15.32 18.14 -14.84
N ASP A 147 -16.14 17.80 -13.82
CA ASP A 147 -15.69 17.38 -12.49
C ASP A 147 -15.05 16.01 -12.57
N LEU A 148 -15.64 15.09 -13.34
CA LEU A 148 -15.09 13.78 -13.58
C LEU A 148 -13.73 13.88 -14.30
N ALA A 149 -13.61 14.75 -15.31
CA ALA A 149 -12.36 15.00 -16.00
C ALA A 149 -11.32 15.65 -15.07
N GLY A 150 -11.73 16.59 -14.22
CA GLY A 150 -10.90 17.20 -13.18
C GLY A 150 -10.39 16.19 -12.18
N THR A 151 -11.28 15.35 -11.65
CA THR A 151 -10.95 14.27 -10.71
C THR A 151 -9.93 13.29 -11.31
N ARG A 152 -10.15 12.83 -12.55
CA ARG A 152 -9.18 11.96 -13.23
C ARG A 152 -7.79 12.60 -13.38
N ARG A 153 -7.74 13.89 -13.74
CA ARG A 153 -6.45 14.62 -13.84
C ARG A 153 -5.78 14.74 -12.47
N ALA A 154 -6.54 15.09 -11.44
CA ALA A 154 -6.01 15.24 -10.09
C ALA A 154 -5.44 13.91 -9.54
N LEU A 155 -6.18 12.81 -9.67
CA LEU A 155 -5.75 11.48 -9.23
C LEU A 155 -4.49 11.00 -9.97
N ARG A 156 -4.39 11.21 -11.28
CA ARG A 156 -3.17 10.92 -12.06
C ARG A 156 -1.97 11.72 -11.54
N GLY A 157 -2.13 13.02 -11.35
CA GLY A 157 -1.07 13.88 -10.85
C GLY A 157 -0.62 13.51 -9.42
N MET A 158 -1.54 13.08 -8.56
CA MET A 158 -1.23 12.55 -7.22
C MET A 158 -0.45 11.23 -7.30
N PHE A 159 -0.90 10.32 -8.15
CA PHE A 159 -0.20 9.06 -8.39
C PHE A 159 1.24 9.27 -8.86
N ASP A 160 1.45 10.14 -9.84
CA ASP A 160 2.79 10.43 -10.39
C ASP A 160 3.73 11.00 -9.33
N ARG A 161 3.22 11.89 -8.45
CA ARG A 161 4.01 12.44 -7.35
C ARG A 161 4.38 11.37 -6.32
N LEU A 162 3.40 10.56 -5.91
CA LEU A 162 3.63 9.48 -4.95
C LEU A 162 4.55 8.39 -5.51
N ALA A 163 4.45 8.06 -6.80
CA ALA A 163 5.35 7.12 -7.46
C ALA A 163 6.81 7.62 -7.45
N LYS A 164 7.03 8.93 -7.70
CA LYS A 164 8.37 9.55 -7.59
C LYS A 164 8.90 9.50 -6.15
N LEU A 165 8.08 9.81 -5.15
CA LEU A 165 8.46 9.73 -3.74
C LEU A 165 8.84 8.29 -3.35
N ARG A 166 8.04 7.29 -3.77
CA ARG A 166 8.34 5.87 -3.53
C ARG A 166 9.66 5.45 -4.15
N ALA A 167 9.91 5.86 -5.40
CA ALA A 167 11.16 5.55 -6.08
C ALA A 167 12.38 6.18 -5.39
N ARG A 168 12.26 7.41 -4.90
CA ARG A 168 13.30 8.10 -4.12
C ARG A 168 13.58 7.37 -2.81
N ALA A 169 12.55 7.08 -2.02
CA ALA A 169 12.69 6.36 -0.76
C ALA A 169 13.34 4.97 -0.95
N ALA A 170 13.01 4.25 -2.02
CA ALA A 170 13.62 2.96 -2.34
C ALA A 170 15.12 3.09 -2.66
N ARG A 171 15.54 4.15 -3.34
CA ARG A 171 16.97 4.42 -3.61
C ARG A 171 17.72 4.74 -2.32
N GLU A 172 17.18 5.63 -1.48
CA GLU A 172 17.76 6.01 -0.19
C GLU A 172 17.93 4.79 0.73
N MET A 173 16.94 3.90 0.79
CA MET A 173 17.05 2.64 1.54
C MET A 173 18.14 1.70 0.99
N THR A 174 18.29 1.65 -0.32
CA THR A 174 19.32 0.81 -0.96
C THR A 174 20.72 1.35 -0.69
N GLU A 175 20.89 2.66 -0.74
CA GLU A 175 22.16 3.35 -0.42
C GLU A 175 22.51 3.17 1.05
N ALA A 176 21.55 3.36 1.95
CA ALA A 176 21.76 3.15 3.39
C ALA A 176 22.16 1.70 3.72
N ARG A 177 21.59 0.71 3.00
CA ARG A 177 22.02 -0.69 3.14
C ARG A 177 23.43 -0.95 2.64
N ARG A 178 23.88 -0.26 1.60
CA ARG A 178 25.24 -0.37 1.07
C ARG A 178 26.26 0.30 1.99
N GLN A 179 25.87 1.38 2.68
CA GLN A 179 26.73 2.14 3.59
C GLN A 179 26.81 1.55 4.99
N LYS A 180 25.88 0.65 5.38
CA LYS A 180 26.05 -0.11 6.62
C LYS A 180 27.23 -1.06 6.43
N PRO A 181 28.34 -0.89 7.17
CA PRO A 181 29.44 -1.84 7.14
C PRO A 181 28.88 -3.20 7.53
N LEU A 182 29.15 -4.20 6.72
CA LEU A 182 29.00 -5.60 7.13
C LEU A 182 29.79 -5.73 8.44
N PHE A 183 29.09 -5.81 9.56
CA PHE A 183 29.70 -6.13 10.84
C PHE A 183 30.63 -7.31 10.61
N GLY A 184 31.89 -7.11 11.01
CA GLY A 184 33.01 -7.99 10.69
C GLY A 184 32.69 -9.46 10.96
N ARG A 185 33.08 -10.28 10.01
CA ARG A 185 33.02 -11.76 10.02
C ARG A 185 33.91 -12.40 11.07
N THR A 186 34.17 -11.73 12.20
CA THR A 186 34.92 -12.27 13.33
C THR A 186 34.38 -11.70 14.65
N GLY A 187 33.20 -12.15 15.02
CA GLY A 187 32.68 -12.00 16.38
C GLY A 187 32.51 -13.40 16.98
N LYS A 188 33.60 -13.97 17.53
CA LYS A 188 33.46 -15.07 18.50
C LYS A 188 32.55 -14.58 19.62
N LEU A 189 31.39 -15.19 19.75
CA LEU A 189 30.58 -15.14 20.96
C LEU A 189 31.31 -15.84 22.09
N SER A 190 32.16 -15.09 22.81
CA SER A 190 32.63 -15.50 24.12
C SER A 190 31.83 -14.72 25.15
N GLY A 191 30.91 -15.39 25.76
CA GLY A 191 30.08 -14.80 26.81
C GLY A 191 28.87 -15.68 27.06
N SER A 192 29.11 -16.77 27.83
CA SER A 192 28.05 -17.58 28.42
C SER A 192 27.21 -16.71 29.33
N MET A 193 26.06 -16.24 28.89
CA MET A 193 25.01 -15.77 29.79
C MET A 193 24.35 -17.02 30.39
N ARG A 194 24.79 -17.37 31.60
CA ARG A 194 24.01 -18.29 32.48
C ARG A 194 22.77 -17.54 32.91
N TRP A 195 21.63 -18.04 32.53
CA TRP A 195 20.37 -17.76 33.21
C TRP A 195 20.44 -18.55 34.54
N GLY A 196 20.33 -17.83 35.63
CA GLY A 196 20.28 -18.45 36.95
C GLY A 196 19.00 -19.23 37.10
N ASP A 197 19.15 -20.51 37.47
CA ASP A 197 18.11 -21.34 38.01
C ASP A 197 17.77 -20.78 39.40
N GLU A 198 16.64 -20.15 39.54
CA GLU A 198 16.00 -19.92 40.84
C GLU A 198 14.74 -20.76 40.86
N ASP A 199 14.94 -22.02 41.25
CA ASP A 199 13.88 -22.90 41.81
C ASP A 199 13.49 -22.35 43.17
N GLU A 200 12.39 -21.63 43.27
CA GLU A 200 11.70 -21.39 44.53
C GLU A 200 10.55 -22.40 44.65
N ALA A 201 10.84 -23.43 45.43
CA ALA A 201 9.89 -24.43 45.89
C ALA A 201 8.75 -23.76 46.68
N ILE A 202 7.53 -24.01 46.25
CA ILE A 202 6.34 -23.79 47.05
C ILE A 202 5.90 -25.19 47.53
N ASP A 203 6.12 -25.46 48.82
CA ASP A 203 5.63 -26.62 49.54
C ASP A 203 4.39 -26.22 50.37
N PRO A 204 3.52 -27.13 50.79
CA PRO A 204 2.09 -27.34 50.55
C PRO A 204 1.12 -26.50 51.37
#